data_bd2d51e6a4851a52a6cfd03bce0d1049
#
_entry.id   bd2d51e6a4851a52a6cfd03bce0d1049
#
_cell.length_a   1.000
_cell.length_b   1.000
_cell.length_c   1.000
_cell.angle_alpha   90.00
_cell.angle_beta   90.00
_cell.angle_gamma   90.00
#
_symmetry.space_group_name_H-M   'P 1'
#
loop_
_entity.id
_entity.type
_entity.pdbx_description
1 polymer ?
#
loop_
_entity_poly.entity_id
_entity_poly.type
_entity_poly.pdbx_seq_one_letter_code
_entity_poly.pdbx_strand_id
1 'polypeptide(L)'
;MIPSLILGFTLATSSFAAEKKQSTAEHLQNVSVTIRAESQFMAGEGSGVIFTRKDSEGNLVNFVWTAAHVVDNLRLTKRVLVDGTYKTVVHFRDAVIIKEVRQNGRTVGRLQMDAEVLKYSESEDDQDLALLRIRKLNFVTDSVVFHLDKEIPPLGTDLLHVGSLLGQFGANSMTSGIMSQHGRVLKDLNKHIFDQTTCTAFPGSSGGGVFLKNGLGGDTRARYVGMLVRGA
;
A
#
# COMPACT_ATOMS: atom_id res chain seq x y z
N MET A 1 -57.65 23.27 -45.35
CA MET A 1 -57.34 23.02 -43.90
C MET A 1 -56.11 22.19 -43.81
N ILE A 2 -54.98 22.82 -43.41
CA ILE A 2 -53.68 22.12 -43.24
C ILE A 2 -53.46 22.04 -41.73
N PRO A 3 -53.21 20.86 -41.13
CA PRO A 3 -52.91 20.75 -39.71
C PRO A 3 -51.44 21.09 -39.47
N SER A 4 -51.19 22.05 -38.56
CA SER A 4 -49.87 22.41 -38.06
C SER A 4 -49.36 21.29 -37.11
N LEU A 5 -48.20 20.72 -37.44
CA LEU A 5 -47.48 19.78 -36.61
C LEU A 5 -46.58 20.61 -35.65
N ILE A 6 -46.86 20.59 -34.36
CA ILE A 6 -46.00 21.19 -33.33
C ILE A 6 -44.97 20.14 -32.91
N LEU A 7 -43.72 20.36 -33.28
CA LEU A 7 -42.58 19.53 -32.86
C LEU A 7 -42.11 20.03 -31.49
N GLY A 8 -42.44 19.27 -30.42
CA GLY A 8 -41.97 19.55 -29.08
C GLY A 8 -40.52 19.10 -28.91
N PHE A 9 -39.60 20.05 -28.72
CA PHE A 9 -38.22 19.74 -28.30
C PHE A 9 -38.20 19.55 -26.79
N THR A 10 -38.01 18.32 -26.35
CA THR A 10 -37.66 18.00 -24.95
C THR A 10 -36.15 18.21 -24.75
N LEU A 11 -35.80 19.30 -24.07
CA LEU A 11 -34.43 19.50 -23.56
C LEU A 11 -34.17 18.50 -22.45
N ALA A 12 -33.38 17.48 -22.76
CA ALA A 12 -32.80 16.57 -21.75
C ALA A 12 -31.74 17.37 -20.97
N THR A 13 -32.06 17.83 -19.79
CA THR A 13 -31.10 18.37 -18.84
C THR A 13 -30.28 17.21 -18.28
N SER A 14 -29.08 16.97 -18.83
CA SER A 14 -28.09 16.12 -18.20
C SER A 14 -27.61 16.78 -16.91
N SER A 15 -28.10 16.32 -15.76
CA SER A 15 -27.55 16.72 -14.49
C SER A 15 -26.12 16.14 -14.41
N PHE A 16 -25.11 16.97 -14.58
CA PHE A 16 -23.75 16.65 -14.19
C PHE A 16 -23.77 16.47 -12.68
N ALA A 17 -23.79 15.22 -12.22
CA ALA A 17 -23.52 14.90 -10.83
C ALA A 17 -22.10 15.43 -10.53
N ALA A 18 -22.00 16.43 -9.66
CA ALA A 18 -20.71 16.95 -9.21
C ALA A 18 -19.91 15.77 -8.66
N GLU A 19 -18.73 15.53 -9.23
CA GLU A 19 -17.84 14.46 -8.84
C GLU A 19 -17.48 14.67 -7.36
N LYS A 20 -17.98 13.78 -6.49
CA LYS A 20 -17.79 13.90 -5.05
C LYS A 20 -16.29 13.78 -4.77
N LYS A 21 -15.67 14.86 -4.33
CA LYS A 21 -14.25 14.88 -3.96
C LYS A 21 -13.99 13.78 -2.93
N GLN A 22 -13.09 12.85 -3.27
CA GLN A 22 -12.68 11.75 -2.40
C GLN A 22 -12.14 12.29 -1.07
N SER A 23 -12.59 11.73 0.05
CA SER A 23 -12.06 12.09 1.36
C SER A 23 -10.63 11.55 1.54
N THR A 24 -9.85 12.16 2.45
CA THR A 24 -8.51 11.65 2.81
C THR A 24 -8.57 10.18 3.24
N ALA A 25 -9.55 9.82 4.08
CA ALA A 25 -9.73 8.45 4.54
C ALA A 25 -9.99 7.46 3.39
N GLU A 26 -10.88 7.82 2.47
CA GLU A 26 -11.16 7.00 1.27
C GLU A 26 -9.91 6.85 0.39
N HIS A 27 -9.16 7.93 0.19
CA HIS A 27 -7.91 7.88 -0.57
C HIS A 27 -6.89 6.93 0.08
N LEU A 28 -6.64 7.07 1.38
CA LEU A 28 -5.69 6.21 2.10
C LEU A 28 -6.09 4.74 2.07
N GLN A 29 -7.38 4.45 2.19
CA GLN A 29 -7.88 3.09 2.03
C GLN A 29 -7.78 2.58 0.59
N ASN A 30 -7.89 3.46 -0.41
CA ASN A 30 -7.75 3.08 -1.82
C ASN A 30 -6.30 2.78 -2.23
N VAL A 31 -5.32 3.40 -1.58
CA VAL A 31 -3.90 3.09 -1.81
C VAL A 31 -3.37 1.96 -0.92
N SER A 32 -4.17 1.44 0.00
CA SER A 32 -3.77 0.36 0.91
C SER A 32 -4.30 -0.99 0.43
N VAL A 33 -3.52 -2.04 0.66
CA VAL A 33 -3.82 -3.41 0.25
C VAL A 33 -3.45 -4.41 1.34
N THR A 34 -4.11 -5.57 1.32
CA THR A 34 -3.64 -6.76 2.00
C THR A 34 -2.72 -7.53 1.07
N ILE A 35 -1.62 -8.04 1.59
CA ILE A 35 -0.70 -8.92 0.90
C ILE A 35 -0.85 -10.30 1.52
N ARG A 36 -1.13 -11.31 0.68
CA ARG A 36 -1.08 -12.71 1.07
C ARG A 36 0.15 -13.34 0.46
N ALA A 37 0.96 -13.92 1.31
CA ALA A 37 2.14 -14.67 0.96
C ALA A 37 1.92 -16.14 1.34
N GLU A 38 1.68 -16.99 0.34
CA GLU A 38 1.42 -18.41 0.54
C GLU A 38 2.57 -19.25 -0.01
N SER A 39 3.12 -20.09 0.84
CA SER A 39 4.04 -21.16 0.46
C SER A 39 3.36 -22.52 0.64
N GLN A 40 4.05 -23.58 0.26
CA GLN A 40 3.53 -24.95 0.43
C GLN A 40 3.23 -25.30 1.89
N PHE A 41 3.91 -24.66 2.84
CA PHE A 41 3.87 -25.02 4.26
C PHE A 41 3.41 -23.88 5.16
N MET A 42 3.38 -22.64 4.64
CA MET A 42 3.09 -21.45 5.45
C MET A 42 2.24 -20.48 4.64
N ALA A 43 1.27 -19.87 5.31
CA ALA A 43 0.52 -18.75 4.79
C ALA A 43 0.67 -17.58 5.77
N GLY A 44 0.91 -16.38 5.25
CA GLY A 44 1.00 -15.15 6.01
C GLY A 44 0.24 -14.04 5.32
N GLU A 45 -0.26 -13.11 6.10
CA GLU A 45 -0.90 -11.90 5.60
C GLU A 45 -0.25 -10.67 6.22
N GLY A 46 -0.06 -9.65 5.41
CA GLY A 46 0.44 -8.35 5.81
C GLY A 46 -0.24 -7.25 5.02
N SER A 47 0.31 -6.07 5.11
CA SER A 47 -0.21 -4.86 4.49
C SER A 47 0.77 -4.29 3.48
N GLY A 48 0.29 -3.43 2.58
CA GLY A 48 1.13 -2.71 1.66
C GLY A 48 0.49 -1.42 1.18
N VAL A 49 1.30 -0.58 0.54
CA VAL A 49 0.88 0.72 0.01
C VAL A 49 1.18 0.79 -1.47
N ILE A 50 0.16 1.13 -2.26
CA ILE A 50 0.27 1.25 -3.72
C ILE A 50 0.83 2.62 -4.11
N PHE A 51 1.81 2.60 -5.00
CA PHE A 51 2.16 3.75 -5.81
C PHE A 51 2.19 3.38 -7.29
N THR A 52 1.86 4.35 -8.12
CA THR A 52 1.64 4.14 -9.55
C THR A 52 2.60 4.98 -10.37
N ARG A 53 3.15 4.40 -11.43
CA ARG A 53 3.99 5.08 -12.43
C ARG A 53 3.47 4.74 -13.82
N LYS A 54 3.75 5.62 -14.78
CA LYS A 54 3.54 5.32 -16.20
C LYS A 54 4.80 4.72 -16.79
N ASP A 55 4.63 3.70 -17.61
CA ASP A 55 5.70 3.18 -18.46
C ASP A 55 5.88 4.05 -19.74
N SER A 56 6.80 3.65 -20.61
CA SER A 56 7.08 4.35 -21.87
C SER A 56 5.90 4.32 -22.86
N GLU A 57 4.98 3.40 -22.71
CA GLU A 57 3.77 3.24 -23.54
C GLU A 57 2.56 3.98 -22.96
N GLY A 58 2.71 4.57 -21.76
CA GLY A 58 1.65 5.28 -21.05
C GLY A 58 0.76 4.40 -20.17
N ASN A 59 1.04 3.10 -20.07
CA ASN A 59 0.31 2.19 -19.17
C ASN A 59 0.65 2.49 -17.71
N LEU A 60 -0.33 2.28 -16.83
CA LEU A 60 -0.12 2.38 -15.39
C LEU A 60 0.49 1.07 -14.87
N VAL A 61 1.69 1.21 -14.32
CA VAL A 61 2.37 0.15 -13.58
C VAL A 61 2.19 0.42 -12.10
N ASN A 62 1.60 -0.53 -11.40
CA ASN A 62 1.33 -0.42 -9.97
C ASN A 62 2.39 -1.20 -9.17
N PHE A 63 3.00 -0.51 -8.22
CA PHE A 63 3.96 -1.06 -7.28
C PHE A 63 3.37 -1.05 -5.88
N VAL A 64 3.86 -1.94 -5.03
CA VAL A 64 3.46 -2.02 -3.62
C VAL A 64 4.71 -2.00 -2.75
N TRP A 65 4.79 -1.04 -1.82
CA TRP A 65 5.74 -1.06 -0.72
C TRP A 65 5.18 -1.90 0.42
N THR A 66 6.01 -2.74 1.02
CA THR A 66 5.69 -3.54 2.19
C THR A 66 6.94 -3.86 3.01
N ALA A 67 6.78 -4.44 4.20
CA ALA A 67 7.88 -4.99 4.96
C ALA A 67 8.36 -6.32 4.34
N ALA A 68 9.68 -6.56 4.35
CA ALA A 68 10.26 -7.75 3.73
C ALA A 68 9.79 -9.06 4.38
N HIS A 69 9.65 -9.08 5.71
CA HIS A 69 9.18 -10.26 6.42
C HIS A 69 7.76 -10.70 6.04
N VAL A 70 6.95 -9.82 5.43
CA VAL A 70 5.62 -10.17 4.90
C VAL A 70 5.72 -11.17 3.74
N VAL A 71 6.80 -11.11 2.96
CA VAL A 71 7.00 -11.95 1.77
C VAL A 71 8.12 -12.99 1.92
N ASP A 72 8.70 -13.11 3.10
CA ASP A 72 9.80 -14.04 3.38
C ASP A 72 9.49 -15.50 3.02
N ASN A 73 8.29 -15.95 3.32
CA ASN A 73 7.85 -17.32 3.04
C ASN A 73 7.68 -17.62 1.54
N LEU A 74 7.78 -16.62 0.67
CA LEU A 74 7.80 -16.77 -0.78
C LEU A 74 9.21 -16.99 -1.33
N ARG A 75 10.24 -16.76 -0.49
CA ARG A 75 11.65 -16.85 -0.86
C ARG A 75 12.03 -18.30 -1.13
N LEU A 76 12.65 -18.53 -2.28
CA LEU A 76 13.18 -19.80 -2.71
C LEU A 76 14.66 -19.66 -3.03
N THR A 77 15.46 -20.60 -2.54
CA THR A 77 16.89 -20.66 -2.85
C THR A 77 17.20 -21.85 -3.75
N LYS A 78 17.97 -21.61 -4.81
CA LYS A 78 18.39 -22.62 -5.76
C LYS A 78 19.91 -22.57 -5.93
N ARG A 79 20.57 -23.70 -5.89
CA ARG A 79 21.98 -23.80 -6.29
C ARG A 79 22.04 -24.04 -7.79
N VAL A 80 22.67 -23.16 -8.51
CA VAL A 80 22.89 -23.26 -9.98
C VAL A 80 24.38 -23.31 -10.28
N LEU A 81 24.77 -24.10 -11.25
CA LEU A 81 26.15 -24.14 -11.72
C LEU A 81 26.34 -23.02 -12.77
N VAL A 82 27.22 -22.08 -12.48
CA VAL A 82 27.57 -20.97 -13.39
C VAL A 82 29.09 -20.97 -13.52
N ASP A 83 29.58 -21.13 -14.73
CA ASP A 83 31.02 -21.17 -15.04
C ASP A 83 31.80 -22.15 -14.17
N GLY A 84 31.27 -23.37 -13.94
CA GLY A 84 31.90 -24.41 -13.15
C GLY A 84 31.83 -24.19 -11.63
N THR A 85 31.22 -23.10 -11.16
CA THR A 85 31.07 -22.79 -9.72
C THR A 85 29.58 -22.79 -9.33
N TYR A 86 29.27 -23.44 -8.19
CA TYR A 86 27.91 -23.38 -7.65
C TYR A 86 27.64 -22.02 -7.02
N LYS A 87 26.63 -21.33 -7.56
CA LYS A 87 26.09 -20.08 -6.99
C LYS A 87 24.71 -20.33 -6.41
N THR A 88 24.42 -19.72 -5.26
CA THR A 88 23.09 -19.69 -4.70
C THR A 88 22.33 -18.52 -5.33
N VAL A 89 21.21 -18.83 -5.97
CA VAL A 89 20.30 -17.82 -6.55
C VAL A 89 19.04 -17.78 -5.71
N VAL A 90 18.65 -16.58 -5.31
CA VAL A 90 17.41 -16.33 -4.61
C VAL A 90 16.36 -15.86 -5.62
N HIS A 91 15.18 -16.44 -5.56
CA HIS A 91 14.01 -16.01 -6.31
C HIS A 91 12.78 -16.09 -5.40
N PHE A 92 11.72 -15.40 -5.76
CA PHE A 92 10.47 -15.38 -5.00
C PHE A 92 9.34 -15.95 -5.85
N ARG A 93 8.39 -16.63 -5.21
CA ARG A 93 7.07 -16.82 -5.79
C ARG A 93 6.31 -15.50 -5.77
N ASP A 94 5.27 -15.41 -6.59
CA ASP A 94 4.40 -14.23 -6.57
C ASP A 94 3.61 -14.17 -5.26
N ALA A 95 3.45 -12.96 -4.75
CA ALA A 95 2.49 -12.63 -3.70
C ALA A 95 1.12 -12.37 -4.31
N VAL A 96 0.05 -12.53 -3.52
CA VAL A 96 -1.30 -12.13 -3.93
C VAL A 96 -1.64 -10.80 -3.27
N ILE A 97 -1.87 -9.78 -4.08
CA ILE A 97 -2.36 -8.47 -3.63
C ILE A 97 -3.89 -8.50 -3.61
N ILE A 98 -4.47 -8.18 -2.46
CA ILE A 98 -5.92 -8.14 -2.25
C ILE A 98 -6.31 -6.68 -1.99
N LYS A 99 -7.08 -6.13 -2.94
CA LYS A 99 -7.59 -4.76 -2.85
C LYS A 99 -9.10 -4.79 -2.64
N GLU A 100 -9.57 -4.05 -1.65
CA GLU A 100 -11.00 -3.86 -1.45
C GLU A 100 -11.58 -2.91 -2.49
N VAL A 101 -12.72 -3.30 -3.05
CA VAL A 101 -13.56 -2.44 -3.90
C VAL A 101 -14.58 -1.77 -3.01
N ARG A 102 -14.62 -0.44 -3.05
CA ARG A 102 -15.51 0.37 -2.21
C ARG A 102 -16.51 1.15 -3.05
N GLN A 103 -17.74 1.19 -2.56
CA GLN A 103 -18.82 1.99 -3.15
C GLN A 103 -19.59 2.67 -2.02
N ASN A 104 -19.73 3.99 -2.11
CA ASN A 104 -20.41 4.79 -1.07
C ASN A 104 -19.86 4.56 0.36
N GLY A 105 -18.52 4.45 0.48
CA GLY A 105 -17.83 4.23 1.75
C GLY A 105 -17.91 2.80 2.30
N ARG A 106 -18.55 1.85 1.60
CA ARG A 106 -18.69 0.45 2.01
C ARG A 106 -17.88 -0.46 1.09
N THR A 107 -17.27 -1.49 1.65
CA THR A 107 -16.63 -2.56 0.88
C THR A 107 -17.71 -3.41 0.22
N VAL A 108 -17.68 -3.51 -1.10
CA VAL A 108 -18.64 -4.28 -1.92
C VAL A 108 -18.01 -5.51 -2.58
N GLY A 109 -16.69 -5.63 -2.51
CA GLY A 109 -15.97 -6.76 -3.08
C GLY A 109 -14.46 -6.65 -2.88
N ARG A 110 -13.73 -7.63 -3.44
CA ARG A 110 -12.27 -7.67 -3.41
C ARG A 110 -11.73 -8.05 -4.77
N LEU A 111 -10.65 -7.42 -5.18
CA LEU A 111 -9.86 -7.79 -6.35
C LEU A 111 -8.58 -8.47 -5.87
N GLN A 112 -8.18 -9.54 -6.56
CA GLN A 112 -6.93 -10.24 -6.27
C GLN A 112 -6.05 -10.23 -7.52
N MET A 113 -4.78 -9.91 -7.36
CA MET A 113 -3.78 -9.85 -8.42
C MET A 113 -2.46 -10.39 -7.94
N ASP A 114 -1.79 -11.12 -8.79
CA ASP A 114 -0.43 -11.58 -8.54
C ASP A 114 0.54 -10.42 -8.65
N ALA A 115 1.57 -10.46 -7.79
CA ALA A 115 2.64 -9.47 -7.77
C ALA A 115 3.99 -10.15 -7.56
N GLU A 116 4.96 -9.77 -8.39
CA GLU A 116 6.32 -10.25 -8.25
C GLU A 116 7.11 -9.41 -7.27
N VAL A 117 8.01 -10.02 -6.51
CA VAL A 117 8.95 -9.33 -5.64
C VAL A 117 10.13 -8.83 -6.46
N LEU A 118 10.22 -7.50 -6.65
CA LEU A 118 11.30 -6.88 -7.44
C LEU A 118 12.55 -6.61 -6.63
N LYS A 119 12.37 -6.13 -5.39
CA LYS A 119 13.44 -5.80 -4.44
C LYS A 119 13.07 -6.33 -3.08
N TYR A 120 14.09 -6.73 -2.37
CA TYR A 120 13.96 -7.33 -1.06
C TYR A 120 15.23 -7.04 -0.24
N SER A 121 15.02 -6.62 0.99
CA SER A 121 16.06 -6.29 1.97
C SER A 121 15.68 -6.97 3.27
N GLU A 122 16.48 -7.90 3.73
CA GLU A 122 16.15 -8.81 4.84
C GLU A 122 15.74 -8.07 6.12
N SER A 123 14.86 -8.69 6.89
CA SER A 123 14.32 -8.10 8.12
C SER A 123 15.29 -8.18 9.31
N GLU A 124 16.20 -9.14 9.31
CA GLU A 124 17.14 -9.35 10.42
C GLU A 124 18.43 -8.57 10.24
N ASP A 125 18.95 -8.54 9.02
CA ASP A 125 20.27 -8.00 8.71
C ASP A 125 20.23 -6.66 7.98
N ASP A 126 19.06 -6.18 7.52
CA ASP A 126 18.92 -5.00 6.69
C ASP A 126 17.62 -4.20 6.99
N GLN A 127 17.06 -3.49 6.02
CA GLN A 127 16.03 -2.46 6.19
C GLN A 127 14.59 -3.00 6.38
N ASP A 128 14.36 -4.29 6.29
CA ASP A 128 13.02 -4.92 6.31
C ASP A 128 12.06 -4.31 5.27
N LEU A 129 12.54 -4.14 4.04
CA LEU A 129 11.80 -3.53 2.96
C LEU A 129 11.64 -4.47 1.77
N ALA A 130 10.45 -4.50 1.19
CA ALA A 130 10.20 -5.15 -0.08
C ALA A 130 9.40 -4.27 -1.04
N LEU A 131 9.75 -4.34 -2.32
CA LEU A 131 9.05 -3.70 -3.42
C LEU A 131 8.47 -4.76 -4.33
N LEU A 132 7.16 -4.73 -4.51
CA LEU A 132 6.44 -5.63 -5.40
C LEU A 132 5.93 -4.87 -6.62
N ARG A 133 5.77 -5.58 -7.74
CA ARG A 133 5.11 -5.08 -8.94
C ARG A 133 3.87 -5.93 -9.23
N ILE A 134 2.70 -5.31 -9.28
CA ILE A 134 1.47 -5.99 -9.67
C ILE A 134 1.57 -6.37 -11.15
N ARG A 135 1.30 -7.63 -11.49
CA ARG A 135 1.50 -8.14 -12.85
C ARG A 135 0.53 -7.55 -13.85
N LYS A 136 -0.67 -7.17 -13.42
CA LYS A 136 -1.68 -6.55 -14.27
C LYS A 136 -1.37 -5.06 -14.44
N LEU A 137 -1.18 -4.64 -15.69
CA LEU A 137 -1.13 -3.23 -16.06
C LEU A 137 -2.50 -2.57 -15.88
N ASN A 138 -2.51 -1.27 -15.61
CA ASN A 138 -3.72 -0.47 -15.45
C ASN A 138 -4.66 -1.04 -14.36
N PHE A 139 -4.09 -1.62 -13.28
CA PHE A 139 -4.87 -2.24 -12.22
C PHE A 139 -5.64 -1.19 -11.42
N VAL A 140 -4.97 -0.12 -10.97
CA VAL A 140 -5.58 1.02 -10.29
C VAL A 140 -4.95 2.33 -10.75
N THR A 141 -5.71 3.42 -10.63
CA THR A 141 -5.24 4.78 -10.88
C THR A 141 -4.71 5.46 -9.63
N ASP A 142 -5.16 5.00 -8.45
CA ASP A 142 -4.73 5.55 -7.16
C ASP A 142 -3.22 5.40 -6.95
N SER A 143 -2.62 6.39 -6.32
CA SER A 143 -1.21 6.40 -5.98
C SER A 143 -1.01 7.18 -4.69
N VAL A 144 -0.21 6.64 -3.79
CA VAL A 144 0.20 7.35 -2.59
C VAL A 144 1.05 8.57 -2.94
N VAL A 145 0.95 9.62 -2.13
CA VAL A 145 1.82 10.79 -2.18
C VAL A 145 2.91 10.63 -1.12
N PHE A 146 4.17 10.59 -1.54
CA PHE A 146 5.29 10.45 -0.61
C PHE A 146 5.62 11.79 0.08
N HIS A 147 5.99 11.71 1.34
CA HIS A 147 6.68 12.77 2.04
C HIS A 147 8.16 12.71 1.65
N LEU A 148 8.60 13.67 0.86
CA LEU A 148 9.98 13.73 0.35
C LEU A 148 10.79 14.86 0.98
N ASP A 149 10.25 15.50 2.01
CA ASP A 149 10.96 16.56 2.73
C ASP A 149 12.11 15.95 3.54
N LYS A 150 13.20 16.70 3.69
CA LYS A 150 14.39 16.23 4.44
C LYS A 150 14.16 16.17 5.94
N GLU A 151 13.15 16.87 6.43
CA GLU A 151 12.85 16.93 7.85
C GLU A 151 11.94 15.79 8.25
N ILE A 152 12.35 15.07 9.28
CA ILE A 152 11.51 14.05 9.93
C ILE A 152 10.36 14.78 10.63
N PRO A 153 9.12 14.31 10.53
CA PRO A 153 7.98 14.93 11.21
C PRO A 153 8.25 15.07 12.72
N PRO A 154 8.06 16.27 13.32
CA PRO A 154 8.33 16.50 14.74
C PRO A 154 7.55 15.56 15.66
N LEU A 155 8.05 15.35 16.89
CA LEU A 155 7.31 14.62 17.93
C LEU A 155 5.95 15.31 18.18
N GLY A 156 4.92 14.49 18.38
CA GLY A 156 3.55 14.97 18.54
C GLY A 156 2.81 15.21 17.22
N THR A 157 3.46 15.09 16.06
CA THR A 157 2.78 15.20 14.76
C THR A 157 1.71 14.14 14.61
N ASP A 158 0.49 14.55 14.23
CA ASP A 158 -0.64 13.64 13.98
C ASP A 158 -0.36 12.71 12.80
N LEU A 159 -0.51 11.41 13.05
CA LEU A 159 -0.32 10.34 12.08
C LEU A 159 -1.59 9.51 11.91
N LEU A 160 -1.75 8.98 10.71
CA LEU A 160 -2.73 7.94 10.38
C LEU A 160 -1.97 6.68 9.94
N HIS A 161 -2.46 5.53 10.36
CA HIS A 161 -2.02 4.24 9.82
C HIS A 161 -3.18 3.55 9.14
N VAL A 162 -2.93 2.92 7.99
CA VAL A 162 -3.88 2.05 7.30
C VAL A 162 -3.22 0.73 7.00
N GLY A 163 -3.85 -0.34 7.47
CA GLY A 163 -3.34 -1.69 7.29
C GLY A 163 -4.43 -2.75 7.45
N SER A 164 -4.01 -4.00 7.28
CA SER A 164 -4.87 -5.19 7.38
C SER A 164 -4.74 -5.79 8.76
N LEU A 165 -5.34 -5.12 9.74
CA LEU A 165 -5.30 -5.54 11.14
C LEU A 165 -5.98 -6.90 11.28
N LEU A 166 -5.25 -7.92 11.76
CA LEU A 166 -5.68 -9.33 11.76
C LEU A 166 -5.94 -9.88 10.35
N GLY A 167 -5.13 -9.45 9.38
CA GLY A 167 -5.24 -9.88 7.99
C GLY A 167 -6.52 -9.37 7.31
N GLN A 168 -7.14 -10.22 6.51
CA GLN A 168 -8.35 -9.86 5.76
C GLN A 168 -9.57 -9.54 6.63
N PHE A 169 -9.62 -9.96 7.89
CA PHE A 169 -10.72 -9.63 8.81
C PHE A 169 -10.79 -8.13 9.10
N GLY A 170 -9.65 -7.49 9.28
CA GLY A 170 -9.52 -6.06 9.48
C GLY A 170 -8.85 -5.34 8.31
N ALA A 171 -9.05 -5.83 7.08
CA ALA A 171 -8.48 -5.21 5.90
C ALA A 171 -8.84 -3.73 5.80
N ASN A 172 -7.84 -2.90 5.41
CA ASN A 172 -7.97 -1.45 5.29
C ASN A 172 -8.50 -0.72 6.55
N SER A 173 -8.25 -1.29 7.73
CA SER A 173 -8.54 -0.61 8.99
C SER A 173 -7.63 0.61 9.15
N MET A 174 -8.23 1.72 9.57
CA MET A 174 -7.51 2.97 9.84
C MET A 174 -7.40 3.19 11.34
N THR A 175 -6.19 3.51 11.79
CA THR A 175 -5.91 3.94 13.17
C THR A 175 -5.23 5.30 13.16
N SER A 176 -5.27 6.00 14.28
CA SER A 176 -4.60 7.30 14.44
C SER A 176 -3.68 7.30 15.65
N GLY A 177 -2.67 8.13 15.58
CA GLY A 177 -1.70 8.31 16.65
C GLY A 177 -0.82 9.52 16.37
N ILE A 178 0.32 9.57 17.03
CA ILE A 178 1.31 10.63 16.85
C ILE A 178 2.69 10.03 16.61
N MET A 179 3.61 10.83 16.09
CA MET A 179 5.05 10.56 16.16
C MET A 179 5.46 10.65 17.63
N SER A 180 5.81 9.52 18.24
CA SER A 180 6.07 9.45 19.69
C SER A 180 7.53 9.42 20.06
N GLN A 181 8.42 8.95 19.18
CA GLN A 181 9.87 8.96 19.40
C GLN A 181 10.61 8.85 18.07
N HIS A 182 11.79 9.49 18.00
CA HIS A 182 12.72 9.36 16.88
C HIS A 182 13.91 8.51 17.29
N GLY A 183 14.45 7.78 16.30
CA GLY A 183 15.75 7.14 16.41
C GLY A 183 15.87 6.09 17.50
N ARG A 184 14.79 5.32 17.78
CA ARG A 184 14.84 4.23 18.74
C ARG A 184 15.68 3.09 18.21
N VAL A 185 16.72 2.71 18.94
CA VAL A 185 17.58 1.56 18.63
C VAL A 185 17.05 0.32 19.35
N LEU A 186 16.66 -0.69 18.58
CA LEU A 186 16.24 -1.97 19.12
C LEU A 186 17.43 -2.94 19.11
N LYS A 187 17.92 -3.33 20.30
CA LYS A 187 19.12 -4.14 20.45
C LYS A 187 19.00 -5.51 19.80
N ASP A 188 17.81 -6.09 19.83
CA ASP A 188 17.52 -7.43 19.31
C ASP A 188 17.36 -7.47 17.77
N LEU A 189 17.49 -6.30 17.09
CA LEU A 189 17.34 -6.13 15.66
C LEU A 189 18.58 -5.49 15.05
N ASN A 190 19.75 -6.09 15.27
CA ASN A 190 21.03 -5.63 14.72
C ASN A 190 21.27 -4.11 14.83
N LYS A 191 20.71 -3.47 15.87
CA LYS A 191 20.76 -2.03 16.13
C LYS A 191 20.11 -1.15 15.06
N HIS A 192 19.18 -1.67 14.31
CA HIS A 192 18.39 -0.82 13.40
C HIS A 192 17.72 0.32 14.16
N ILE A 193 17.66 1.45 13.50
CA ILE A 193 17.07 2.67 14.03
C ILE A 193 15.64 2.80 13.48
N PHE A 194 14.67 2.92 14.38
CA PHE A 194 13.26 3.07 14.04
C PHE A 194 12.69 4.35 14.64
N ASP A 195 11.76 4.96 13.94
CA ASP A 195 10.88 5.96 14.51
C ASP A 195 9.66 5.27 15.10
N GLN A 196 9.12 5.78 16.18
CA GLN A 196 8.00 5.18 16.90
C GLN A 196 6.75 6.03 16.75
N THR A 197 5.63 5.36 16.48
CA THR A 197 4.28 5.96 16.48
C THR A 197 3.39 5.29 17.52
N THR A 198 2.36 6.02 18.00
CA THR A 198 1.28 5.48 18.84
C THR A 198 0.11 4.95 18.04
N CYS A 199 0.19 4.92 16.69
CA CYS A 199 -0.83 4.25 15.89
C CYS A 199 -0.96 2.79 16.31
N THR A 200 -2.21 2.34 16.52
CA THR A 200 -2.47 0.96 16.92
C THR A 200 -2.07 -0.01 15.80
N ALA A 201 -1.31 -1.04 16.16
CA ALA A 201 -0.88 -2.11 15.29
C ALA A 201 -1.33 -3.47 15.84
N PHE A 202 -1.67 -4.38 14.95
CA PHE A 202 -1.98 -5.79 15.23
C PHE A 202 -1.24 -6.68 14.22
N PRO A 203 -1.16 -8.00 14.43
CA PRO A 203 -0.69 -8.92 13.41
C PRO A 203 -1.39 -8.65 12.07
N GLY A 204 -0.62 -8.58 10.98
CA GLY A 204 -1.11 -8.16 9.66
C GLY A 204 -0.95 -6.67 9.35
N SER A 205 -0.67 -5.81 10.34
CA SER A 205 -0.34 -4.38 10.10
C SER A 205 1.01 -4.16 9.43
N SER A 206 1.90 -5.14 9.49
CA SER A 206 3.25 -5.08 8.89
C SER A 206 3.19 -4.69 7.41
N GLY A 207 3.98 -3.70 7.02
CA GLY A 207 3.99 -3.13 5.67
C GLY A 207 2.90 -2.07 5.42
N GLY A 208 1.95 -1.89 6.34
CA GLY A 208 0.89 -0.89 6.25
C GLY A 208 1.44 0.53 6.38
N GLY A 209 0.85 1.44 5.59
CA GLY A 209 1.33 2.81 5.50
C GLY A 209 1.09 3.63 6.75
N VAL A 210 2.06 4.48 7.07
CA VAL A 210 1.95 5.56 8.04
C VAL A 210 1.97 6.86 7.26
N PHE A 211 1.02 7.75 7.57
CA PHE A 211 0.77 8.98 6.81
C PHE A 211 0.67 10.17 7.74
N LEU A 212 1.17 11.33 7.29
CA LEU A 212 0.83 12.60 7.91
C LEU A 212 -0.66 12.86 7.72
N LYS A 213 -1.36 13.14 8.81
CA LYS A 213 -2.81 13.41 8.79
C LYS A 213 -3.15 14.65 7.97
N ASN A 214 -2.33 15.69 8.10
CA ASN A 214 -2.44 16.93 7.36
C ASN A 214 -1.20 17.12 6.52
N GLY A 215 -1.35 17.45 5.24
CA GLY A 215 -0.23 17.81 4.40
C GLY A 215 0.49 19.06 4.94
N LEU A 216 1.82 19.10 4.85
CA LEU A 216 2.59 20.29 5.18
C LEU A 216 2.32 21.38 4.12
N GLY A 217 2.28 22.65 4.56
CA GLY A 217 2.20 23.80 3.65
C GLY A 217 0.86 23.98 2.93
N GLY A 218 -0.27 23.59 3.54
CA GLY A 218 -1.61 23.79 2.98
C GLY A 218 -2.10 22.69 2.00
N ASP A 219 -1.30 21.66 1.74
CA ASP A 219 -1.74 20.48 1.02
C ASP A 219 -2.63 19.63 1.95
N THR A 220 -3.87 19.39 1.56
CA THR A 220 -4.83 18.59 2.33
C THR A 220 -4.67 17.08 2.13
N ARG A 221 -3.78 16.65 1.23
CA ARG A 221 -3.53 15.23 1.00
C ARG A 221 -2.60 14.66 2.06
N ALA A 222 -2.99 13.55 2.67
CA ALA A 222 -2.11 12.83 3.57
C ALA A 222 -0.89 12.28 2.81
N ARG A 223 0.30 12.44 3.39
CA ARG A 223 1.57 12.02 2.79
C ARG A 223 2.13 10.80 3.51
N TYR A 224 2.55 9.82 2.74
CA TYR A 224 3.21 8.62 3.23
C TYR A 224 4.60 8.97 3.77
N VAL A 225 4.84 8.69 5.04
CA VAL A 225 6.11 8.94 5.74
C VAL A 225 6.88 7.67 6.06
N GLY A 226 6.23 6.52 6.07
CA GLY A 226 6.84 5.24 6.39
C GLY A 226 5.82 4.11 6.48
N MET A 227 6.26 2.95 6.95
CA MET A 227 5.41 1.79 7.17
C MET A 227 5.60 1.22 8.57
N LEU A 228 4.59 0.52 9.05
CA LEU A 228 4.74 -0.29 10.26
C LEU A 228 5.50 -1.58 9.92
N VAL A 229 6.57 -1.82 10.64
CA VAL A 229 7.34 -3.06 10.51
C VAL A 229 7.22 -3.94 11.75
N ARG A 230 6.97 -3.35 12.93
CA ARG A 230 6.78 -4.08 14.19
C ARG A 230 5.77 -3.38 15.10
N GLY A 231 5.00 -4.20 15.85
CA GLY A 231 4.25 -3.77 17.03
C GLY A 231 5.05 -4.06 18.30
N ALA A 232 4.87 -3.23 19.33
CA ALA A 232 5.42 -3.45 20.67
C ALA A 232 4.49 -4.32 21.48
#